data_86b9dec7312a8df5fde24e583718e04d
#
_entry.id   86b9dec7312a8df5fde24e583718e04d
#
_cell.length_a   1.000
_cell.length_b   1.000
_cell.length_c   1.000
_cell.angle_alpha   90.00
_cell.angle_beta   90.00
_cell.angle_gamma   90.00
#
_symmetry.space_group_name_H-M   'P 1'
#
loop_
_entity.id
_entity.type
_entity.pdbx_description
1 polymer ?
#
loop_
_entity_poly.entity_id
_entity_poly.type
_entity_poly.pdbx_seq_one_letter_code
_entity_poly.pdbx_strand_id
1 'polypeptide(L)'
;MQQVKHLLAAKGNAVYAVAPDAAVYDALQQMADKNVGALAVIRGDELVGIISERDYARKVVLKDRSSRETPVSEIMTPGVVTIGPDASVDDCMRLCTDNRLRHLPVLDGGRVVGMVSIGDLVKATISEQRETINQLESYIVG
;
A
#
# COMPACT_ATOMS: atom_id res chain seq x y z
N MET A 1 5.96 13.17 15.84
CA MET A 1 5.92 11.82 15.24
C MET A 1 4.87 11.79 14.15
N GLN A 2 5.23 11.33 12.94
CA GLN A 2 4.27 11.24 11.85
C GLN A 2 3.37 10.02 12.00
N GLN A 3 2.12 10.21 11.61
CA GLN A 3 1.11 9.16 11.59
C GLN A 3 0.64 8.94 10.14
N VAL A 4 0.00 7.82 9.89
CA VAL A 4 -0.51 7.46 8.57
C VAL A 4 -1.41 8.54 7.98
N LYS A 5 -2.27 9.16 8.80
CA LYS A 5 -3.15 10.24 8.33
C LYS A 5 -2.38 11.42 7.73
N HIS A 6 -1.17 11.69 8.23
CA HIS A 6 -0.32 12.75 7.68
C HIS A 6 0.22 12.38 6.29
N LEU A 7 0.58 11.11 6.11
CA LEU A 7 1.03 10.61 4.81
C LEU A 7 -0.09 10.69 3.78
N LEU A 8 -1.30 10.28 4.16
CA LEU A 8 -2.45 10.32 3.27
C LEU A 8 -2.84 11.75 2.90
N ALA A 9 -2.70 12.69 3.83
CA ALA A 9 -2.97 14.10 3.56
C ALA A 9 -2.01 14.67 2.51
N ALA A 10 -0.73 14.27 2.57
CA ALA A 10 0.30 14.74 1.64
C ALA A 10 0.23 14.03 0.29
N LYS A 11 0.04 12.72 0.29
CA LYS A 11 0.03 11.86 -0.90
C LYS A 11 -1.32 11.89 -1.62
N GLY A 12 -2.40 12.21 -0.90
CA GLY A 12 -3.76 12.01 -1.35
C GLY A 12 -4.30 10.67 -0.85
N ASN A 13 -5.59 10.64 -0.63
CA ASN A 13 -6.27 9.45 -0.11
C ASN A 13 -7.18 8.79 -1.16
N ALA A 14 -6.78 8.87 -2.43
CA ALA A 14 -7.45 8.13 -3.48
C ALA A 14 -7.28 6.63 -3.24
N VAL A 15 -8.38 5.89 -3.27
CA VAL A 15 -8.37 4.44 -3.10
C VAL A 15 -8.50 3.81 -4.48
N TYR A 16 -7.44 3.12 -4.91
CA TYR A 16 -7.48 2.35 -6.15
C TYR A 16 -7.78 0.91 -5.80
N ALA A 17 -8.89 0.41 -6.31
CA ALA A 17 -9.39 -0.90 -5.95
C ALA A 17 -9.91 -1.65 -7.18
N VAL A 18 -10.03 -2.95 -7.04
CA VAL A 18 -10.53 -3.84 -8.08
C VAL A 18 -11.42 -4.89 -7.41
N ALA A 19 -12.42 -5.38 -8.15
CA ALA A 19 -13.29 -6.44 -7.67
C ALA A 19 -12.57 -7.79 -7.77
N PRO A 20 -12.90 -8.76 -6.89
CA PRO A 20 -12.23 -10.06 -6.92
C PRO A 20 -12.50 -10.87 -8.18
N ASP A 21 -13.62 -10.63 -8.85
CA ASP A 21 -13.97 -11.32 -10.11
C ASP A 21 -13.44 -10.62 -11.37
N ALA A 22 -12.78 -9.48 -11.22
CA ALA A 22 -12.14 -8.81 -12.34
C ALA A 22 -10.96 -9.64 -12.87
N ALA A 23 -10.64 -9.48 -14.15
CA ALA A 23 -9.47 -10.14 -14.72
C ALA A 23 -8.17 -9.49 -14.19
N VAL A 24 -7.16 -10.30 -13.98
CA VAL A 24 -5.84 -9.82 -13.58
C VAL A 24 -5.32 -8.77 -14.55
N TYR A 25 -5.59 -8.95 -15.86
CA TYR A 25 -5.18 -7.98 -16.88
C TYR A 25 -5.73 -6.58 -16.59
N ASP A 26 -6.99 -6.47 -16.18
CA ASP A 26 -7.60 -5.18 -15.86
C ASP A 26 -6.97 -4.54 -14.64
N ALA A 27 -6.62 -5.36 -13.64
CA ALA A 27 -5.90 -4.88 -12.46
C ALA A 27 -4.53 -4.34 -12.84
N LEU A 28 -3.80 -5.04 -13.70
CA LEU A 28 -2.49 -4.59 -14.17
C LEU A 28 -2.59 -3.28 -14.94
N GLN A 29 -3.60 -3.14 -15.79
CA GLN A 29 -3.83 -1.92 -16.53
C GLN A 29 -4.08 -0.73 -15.60
N GLN A 30 -4.89 -0.95 -14.57
CA GLN A 30 -5.16 0.08 -13.58
C GLN A 30 -3.90 0.48 -12.81
N MET A 31 -3.07 -0.52 -12.43
CA MET A 31 -1.79 -0.24 -11.76
C MET A 31 -0.88 0.62 -12.65
N ALA A 32 -0.81 0.30 -13.94
CA ALA A 32 -0.01 1.07 -14.90
C ALA A 32 -0.55 2.49 -15.07
N ASP A 33 -1.87 2.63 -15.24
CA ASP A 33 -2.51 3.93 -15.45
C ASP A 33 -2.36 4.84 -14.23
N LYS A 34 -2.41 4.28 -13.04
CA LYS A 34 -2.32 5.03 -11.78
C LYS A 34 -0.90 5.08 -11.21
N ASN A 35 0.03 4.39 -11.85
CA ASN A 35 1.44 4.33 -11.43
C ASN A 35 1.58 3.83 -9.98
N VAL A 36 0.89 2.74 -9.67
CA VAL A 36 0.95 2.08 -8.37
C VAL A 36 1.30 0.61 -8.55
N GLY A 37 1.90 0.01 -7.53
CA GLY A 37 2.34 -1.39 -7.57
C GLY A 37 1.37 -2.38 -6.95
N ALA A 38 0.27 -1.90 -6.39
CA ALA A 38 -0.72 -2.75 -5.76
C ALA A 38 -2.08 -2.09 -5.75
N LEU A 39 -3.13 -2.92 -5.67
CA LEU A 39 -4.52 -2.48 -5.55
C LEU A 39 -5.19 -3.22 -4.40
N ALA A 40 -6.10 -2.54 -3.71
CA ALA A 40 -6.99 -3.20 -2.78
C ALA A 40 -8.01 -4.02 -3.58
N VAL A 41 -8.31 -5.23 -3.10
CA VAL A 41 -9.37 -6.06 -3.69
C VAL A 41 -10.56 -5.96 -2.77
N ILE A 42 -11.65 -5.40 -3.28
CA ILE A 42 -12.83 -5.05 -2.48
C ILE A 42 -14.06 -5.70 -3.09
N ARG A 43 -14.80 -6.42 -2.25
CA ARG A 43 -16.11 -6.97 -2.59
C ARG A 43 -17.17 -6.15 -1.85
N GLY A 44 -17.96 -5.36 -2.57
CA GLY A 44 -18.87 -4.42 -1.94
C GLY A 44 -18.09 -3.37 -1.16
N ASP A 45 -18.22 -3.36 0.16
CA ASP A 45 -17.46 -2.47 1.05
C ASP A 45 -16.35 -3.22 1.81
N GLU A 46 -16.19 -4.52 1.56
CA GLU A 46 -15.27 -5.36 2.32
C GLU A 46 -13.95 -5.56 1.60
N LEU A 47 -12.86 -5.30 2.31
CA LEU A 47 -11.51 -5.61 1.84
C LEU A 47 -11.31 -7.12 1.94
N VAL A 48 -11.15 -7.80 0.79
CA VAL A 48 -10.97 -9.25 0.73
C VAL A 48 -9.56 -9.68 0.38
N GLY A 49 -8.73 -8.75 -0.09
CA GLY A 49 -7.36 -9.09 -0.45
C GLY A 49 -6.60 -7.89 -0.95
N ILE A 50 -5.37 -8.14 -1.36
CA ILE A 50 -4.51 -7.18 -2.04
C ILE A 50 -3.87 -7.88 -3.23
N ILE A 51 -3.79 -7.21 -4.38
CA ILE A 51 -3.11 -7.72 -5.57
C ILE A 51 -1.97 -6.79 -5.92
N SER A 52 -0.81 -7.35 -6.22
CA SER A 52 0.39 -6.59 -6.57
C SER A 52 1.00 -7.10 -7.87
N GLU A 53 1.89 -6.28 -8.45
CA GLU A 53 2.68 -6.69 -9.61
C GLU A 53 3.51 -7.94 -9.30
N ARG A 54 3.95 -8.09 -8.06
CA ARG A 54 4.69 -9.27 -7.61
C ARG A 54 3.82 -10.53 -7.65
N ASP A 55 2.54 -10.44 -7.25
CA ASP A 55 1.59 -11.54 -7.38
C ASP A 55 1.43 -11.95 -8.83
N TYR A 56 1.32 -10.98 -9.73
CA TYR A 56 1.23 -11.24 -11.15
C TYR A 56 2.46 -12.03 -11.66
N ALA A 57 3.66 -11.54 -11.35
CA ALA A 57 4.88 -12.19 -11.81
C ALA A 57 4.99 -13.62 -11.30
N ARG A 58 4.69 -13.85 -10.04
CA ARG A 58 4.89 -15.16 -9.40
C ARG A 58 3.76 -16.15 -9.62
N LYS A 59 2.53 -15.66 -9.74
CA LYS A 59 1.35 -16.54 -9.76
C LYS A 59 0.67 -16.62 -11.13
N VAL A 60 1.03 -15.74 -12.06
CA VAL A 60 0.49 -15.76 -13.42
C VAL A 60 1.61 -16.07 -14.42
N VAL A 61 2.61 -15.20 -14.54
CA VAL A 61 3.69 -15.36 -15.53
C VAL A 61 4.46 -16.66 -15.29
N LEU A 62 4.95 -16.88 -14.07
CA LEU A 62 5.74 -18.06 -13.73
C LEU A 62 4.92 -19.34 -13.66
N LYS A 63 3.60 -19.25 -13.65
CA LYS A 63 2.70 -20.41 -13.69
C LYS A 63 2.07 -20.61 -15.06
N ASP A 64 2.53 -19.89 -16.06
CA ASP A 64 2.05 -19.98 -17.45
C ASP A 64 0.53 -19.82 -17.56
N ARG A 65 -0.01 -18.87 -16.79
CA ARG A 65 -1.45 -18.55 -16.78
C ARG A 65 -1.73 -17.32 -17.64
N SER A 66 -2.99 -17.21 -18.09
CA SER A 66 -3.43 -16.05 -18.85
C SER A 66 -3.95 -14.96 -17.93
N SER A 67 -3.38 -13.75 -18.04
CA SER A 67 -3.86 -12.59 -17.26
C SER A 67 -5.28 -12.21 -17.63
N ARG A 68 -5.72 -12.47 -18.85
CA ARG A 68 -7.07 -12.14 -19.30
C ARG A 68 -8.13 -13.15 -18.82
N GLU A 69 -7.72 -14.38 -18.55
CA GLU A 69 -8.61 -15.46 -18.14
C GLU A 69 -8.51 -15.81 -16.65
N THR A 70 -7.60 -15.16 -15.92
CA THR A 70 -7.43 -15.41 -14.49
C THR A 70 -8.10 -14.29 -13.69
N PRO A 71 -9.08 -14.64 -12.83
CA PRO A 71 -9.66 -13.63 -11.94
C PRO A 71 -8.70 -13.22 -10.83
N VAL A 72 -8.82 -11.99 -10.39
CA VAL A 72 -7.98 -11.41 -9.32
C VAL A 72 -8.02 -12.28 -8.06
N SER A 73 -9.19 -12.83 -7.71
CA SER A 73 -9.39 -13.65 -6.51
C SER A 73 -8.47 -14.87 -6.45
N GLU A 74 -8.01 -15.38 -7.59
CA GLU A 74 -7.16 -16.57 -7.62
C GLU A 74 -5.70 -16.27 -7.31
N ILE A 75 -5.27 -15.02 -7.45
CA ILE A 75 -3.86 -14.66 -7.21
C ILE A 75 -3.67 -13.62 -6.11
N MET A 76 -4.73 -12.97 -5.67
CA MET A 76 -4.63 -11.98 -4.58
C MET A 76 -4.11 -12.62 -3.29
N THR A 77 -3.53 -11.82 -2.43
CA THR A 77 -3.16 -12.24 -1.08
C THR A 77 -4.33 -11.94 -0.16
N PRO A 78 -4.98 -12.97 0.42
CA PRO A 78 -6.03 -12.75 1.42
C PRO A 78 -5.43 -12.52 2.81
N GLY A 79 -6.26 -12.27 3.80
CA GLY A 79 -5.80 -12.08 5.17
C GLY A 79 -4.88 -10.87 5.31
N VAL A 80 -5.28 -9.78 4.71
CA VAL A 80 -4.45 -8.57 4.56
C VAL A 80 -4.18 -7.94 5.92
N VAL A 81 -2.91 -7.62 6.18
CA VAL A 81 -2.52 -6.81 7.33
C VAL A 81 -2.89 -5.37 7.04
N THR A 82 -3.68 -4.76 7.91
CA THR A 82 -4.18 -3.40 7.75
C THR A 82 -3.76 -2.51 8.91
N ILE A 83 -3.84 -1.20 8.71
CA ILE A 83 -3.53 -0.21 9.73
C ILE A 83 -4.64 0.83 9.78
N GLY A 84 -4.70 1.57 10.88
CA GLY A 84 -5.60 2.71 11.01
C GLY A 84 -4.89 4.03 10.73
N PRO A 85 -5.66 5.12 10.57
CA PRO A 85 -5.08 6.45 10.30
C PRO A 85 -4.17 6.98 11.40
N ASP A 86 -4.37 6.53 12.64
CA ASP A 86 -3.61 6.98 13.80
C ASP A 86 -2.34 6.15 14.04
N ALA A 87 -2.09 5.12 13.25
CA ALA A 87 -0.87 4.33 13.36
C ALA A 87 0.35 5.20 13.05
N SER A 88 1.44 4.98 13.79
CA SER A 88 2.67 5.70 13.56
C SER A 88 3.42 5.14 12.35
N VAL A 89 4.22 5.98 11.70
CA VAL A 89 5.10 5.54 10.61
C VAL A 89 6.04 4.44 11.09
N ASP A 90 6.58 4.57 12.31
CA ASP A 90 7.47 3.56 12.89
C ASP A 90 6.80 2.20 13.04
N ASP A 91 5.56 2.17 13.52
CA ASP A 91 4.80 0.93 13.65
C ASP A 91 4.54 0.29 12.28
N CYS A 92 4.24 1.11 11.28
CA CYS A 92 4.04 0.63 9.91
C CYS A 92 5.32 0.03 9.34
N MET A 93 6.47 0.66 9.59
CA MET A 93 7.78 0.15 9.17
C MET A 93 8.06 -1.22 9.79
N ARG A 94 7.74 -1.39 11.07
CA ARG A 94 7.90 -2.68 11.74
C ARG A 94 6.99 -3.75 11.14
N LEU A 95 5.73 -3.41 10.88
CA LEU A 95 4.80 -4.33 10.25
C LEU A 95 5.30 -4.79 8.89
N CYS A 96 5.78 -3.87 8.07
CA CYS A 96 6.32 -4.19 6.75
C CYS A 96 7.55 -5.08 6.87
N THR A 97 8.46 -4.77 7.79
CA THR A 97 9.70 -5.51 7.99
C THR A 97 9.43 -6.92 8.52
N ASP A 98 8.62 -7.02 9.58
CA ASP A 98 8.37 -8.29 10.26
C ASP A 98 7.55 -9.26 9.41
N ASN A 99 6.65 -8.75 8.59
CA ASN A 99 5.76 -9.55 7.75
C ASN A 99 6.16 -9.57 6.28
N ARG A 100 7.26 -8.93 5.92
CA ARG A 100 7.76 -8.83 4.53
C ARG A 100 6.71 -8.26 3.59
N LEU A 101 6.05 -7.20 4.02
CA LEU A 101 5.00 -6.52 3.26
C LEU A 101 5.56 -5.26 2.60
N ARG A 102 5.00 -4.89 1.46
CA ARG A 102 5.35 -3.66 0.75
C ARG A 102 4.21 -2.65 0.71
N HIS A 103 3.01 -3.08 1.06
CA HIS A 103 1.81 -2.25 1.00
C HIS A 103 0.92 -2.57 2.19
N LEU A 104 0.36 -1.52 2.77
CA LEU A 104 -0.56 -1.63 3.91
C LEU A 104 -1.83 -0.84 3.58
N PRO A 105 -2.97 -1.51 3.40
CA PRO A 105 -4.24 -0.81 3.29
C PRO A 105 -4.58 -0.12 4.61
N VAL A 106 -5.12 1.07 4.52
CA VAL A 106 -5.54 1.86 5.67
C VAL A 106 -7.05 1.75 5.80
N LEU A 107 -7.51 1.25 6.95
CA LEU A 107 -8.93 1.12 7.25
C LEU A 107 -9.34 2.15 8.30
N ASP A 108 -10.49 2.76 8.09
CA ASP A 108 -11.13 3.65 9.05
C ASP A 108 -12.62 3.31 9.08
N GLY A 109 -13.11 2.89 10.25
CA GLY A 109 -14.49 2.46 10.37
C GLY A 109 -14.85 1.26 9.49
N GLY A 110 -13.89 0.37 9.25
CA GLY A 110 -14.08 -0.81 8.42
C GLY A 110 -13.99 -0.58 6.92
N ARG A 111 -13.74 0.66 6.49
CA ARG A 111 -13.61 1.01 5.07
C ARG A 111 -12.18 1.35 4.72
N VAL A 112 -11.76 0.98 3.51
CA VAL A 112 -10.44 1.35 2.99
C VAL A 112 -10.45 2.85 2.66
N VAL A 113 -9.58 3.59 3.32
CA VAL A 113 -9.45 5.04 3.10
C VAL A 113 -8.14 5.42 2.41
N GLY A 114 -7.26 4.46 2.19
CA GLY A 114 -6.00 4.70 1.49
C GLY A 114 -5.12 3.47 1.47
N MET A 115 -3.95 3.64 0.90
CA MET A 115 -2.92 2.62 0.81
C MET A 115 -1.57 3.27 1.07
N VAL A 116 -0.78 2.68 1.95
CA VAL A 116 0.57 3.15 2.24
C VAL A 116 1.55 2.11 1.74
N SER A 117 2.54 2.55 0.94
CA SER A 117 3.61 1.69 0.46
C SER A 117 4.85 1.84 1.34
N ILE A 118 5.75 0.85 1.25
CA ILE A 118 7.04 0.95 1.96
C ILE A 118 7.82 2.19 1.48
N GLY A 119 7.69 2.56 0.20
CA GLY A 119 8.31 3.78 -0.32
C GLY A 119 7.77 5.03 0.34
N ASP A 120 6.46 5.10 0.60
CA ASP A 120 5.85 6.22 1.33
C ASP A 120 6.41 6.34 2.74
N LEU A 121 6.59 5.20 3.42
CA LEU A 121 7.11 5.16 4.79
C LEU A 121 8.57 5.59 4.84
N VAL A 122 9.38 5.11 3.92
CA VAL A 122 10.80 5.48 3.83
C VAL A 122 10.95 6.97 3.57
N LYS A 123 10.17 7.50 2.64
CA LYS A 123 10.18 8.92 2.30
C LYS A 123 9.80 9.78 3.52
N ALA A 124 8.77 9.38 4.26
CA ALA A 124 8.35 10.07 5.47
C ALA A 124 9.43 10.05 6.55
N THR A 125 10.08 8.91 6.74
CA THR A 125 11.16 8.74 7.71
C THR A 125 12.35 9.64 7.37
N ILE A 126 12.76 9.68 6.11
CA ILE A 126 13.87 10.54 5.65
C ILE A 126 13.52 12.01 5.87
N SER A 127 12.30 12.41 5.53
CA SER A 127 11.84 13.80 5.72
C SER A 127 11.88 14.21 7.18
N GLU A 128 11.42 13.35 8.09
CA GLU A 128 11.45 13.60 9.54
C GLU A 128 12.87 13.71 10.06
N GLN A 129 13.78 12.86 9.59
CA GLN A 129 15.19 12.91 9.99
C GLN A 129 15.87 14.18 9.52
N ARG A 130 15.59 14.63 8.28
CA ARG A 130 16.13 15.89 7.74
C ARG A 130 15.65 17.08 8.55
N GLU A 131 14.41 17.11 8.94
CA GLU A 131 13.85 18.15 9.78
C GLU A 131 14.56 18.20 11.14
N THR A 132 14.77 17.05 11.75
CA THR A 132 15.50 16.95 13.02
C THR A 132 16.92 17.45 12.88
N ILE A 133 17.64 17.09 11.83
CA ILE A 133 19.01 17.55 11.56
C ILE A 133 19.03 19.07 11.41
N ASN A 134 18.11 19.63 10.65
CA ASN A 134 18.02 21.08 10.45
C ASN A 134 17.77 21.82 11.75
N GLN A 135 16.93 21.29 12.63
CA GLN A 135 16.68 21.86 13.95
C GLN A 135 17.93 21.83 14.82
N LEU A 136 18.69 20.73 14.80
CA LEU A 136 19.93 20.61 15.56
C LEU A 136 21.00 21.54 15.01
N GLU A 137 21.15 21.65 13.70
CA GLU A 137 22.10 22.59 13.08
C GLU A 137 21.77 24.04 13.46
N SER A 138 20.50 24.40 13.40
CA SER A 138 20.03 25.72 13.79
C SER A 138 20.35 26.03 15.24
N TYR A 139 20.21 25.04 16.10
CA TYR A 139 20.52 25.17 17.53
C TYR A 139 22.02 25.38 17.77
N ILE A 140 22.87 24.68 17.03
CA ILE A 140 24.32 24.77 17.16
C ILE A 140 24.83 26.11 16.64
N VAL A 141 24.31 26.59 15.54
CA VAL A 141 24.76 27.83 14.89
C VAL A 141 24.14 29.07 15.56
N GLY A 142 22.95 28.94 16.06
CA GLY A 142 22.22 30.02 16.67
C GLY A 142 22.63 30.26 18.09
#